data_d0a8a6117ada07c57ad2ad9e3631500d
#
_entry.id   d0a8a6117ada07c57ad2ad9e3631500d
#
_cell.length_a   1.000
_cell.length_b   1.000
_cell.length_c   1.000
_cell.angle_alpha   90.00
_cell.angle_beta   90.00
_cell.angle_gamma   90.00
#
_symmetry.space_group_name_H-M   'P 1'
#
loop_
_entity.id
_entity.type
_entity.pdbx_description
1 polymer ?
#
loop_
_entity_poly.entity_id
_entity_poly.type
_entity_poly.pdbx_seq_one_letter_code
_entity_poly.pdbx_strand_id
1 'polypeptide(L)' 'MGRLSGYRYREIIKILKLFGFEFHRQAAGSHEIWHNPTTKRFTTIPNHSGDMPEGTLRAILKQADIDPEDFIKSK' A
#
# COMPACT_ATOMS: atom_id res chain seq x y z
N MET A 1 -16.60 -10.46 3.83
CA MET A 1 -16.74 -9.62 2.65
C MET A 1 -15.52 -8.73 2.49
N GLY A 2 -14.77 -8.98 1.46
CA GLY A 2 -13.49 -8.30 1.33
C GLY A 2 -13.55 -7.08 0.44
N ARG A 3 -13.85 -5.92 1.01
CA ARG A 3 -13.81 -4.67 0.24
C ARG A 3 -12.39 -4.34 -0.21
N LEU A 4 -11.39 -4.89 0.50
CA LEU A 4 -9.98 -4.73 0.14
C LEU A 4 -9.44 -5.92 -0.63
N SER A 5 -10.29 -6.83 -1.06
CA SER A 5 -9.85 -7.97 -1.85
C SER A 5 -9.75 -7.60 -3.32
N GLY A 6 -8.92 -8.32 -4.06
CA GLY A 6 -8.80 -8.14 -5.50
C GLY A 6 -7.86 -7.04 -5.94
N TYR A 7 -7.14 -6.42 -5.02
CA TYR A 7 -6.17 -5.39 -5.39
C TYR A 7 -4.82 -6.04 -5.68
N ARG A 8 -4.17 -5.57 -6.72
CA ARG A 8 -2.83 -6.02 -7.08
C ARG A 8 -1.80 -4.96 -6.74
N TYR A 9 -0.55 -5.37 -6.64
CA TYR A 9 0.54 -4.48 -6.31
C TYR A 9 0.49 -3.17 -7.12
N ARG A 10 0.29 -3.25 -8.44
CA ARG A 10 0.31 -2.07 -9.30
C ARG A 10 -0.80 -1.09 -8.95
N GLU A 11 -1.98 -1.62 -8.62
CA GLU A 11 -3.11 -0.77 -8.23
C GLU A 11 -2.84 -0.11 -6.89
N ILE A 12 -2.26 -0.87 -5.96
CA ILE A 12 -1.99 -0.37 -4.63
C ILE A 12 -0.99 0.78 -4.66
N ILE A 13 0.13 0.61 -5.36
CA ILE A 13 1.13 1.68 -5.41
C ILE A 13 0.61 2.89 -6.15
N LYS A 14 -0.24 2.69 -7.16
CA LYS A 14 -0.84 3.81 -7.89
C LYS A 14 -1.67 4.67 -6.94
N ILE A 15 -2.47 4.03 -6.11
CA ILE A 15 -3.30 4.75 -5.15
C ILE A 15 -2.44 5.39 -4.05
N LEU A 16 -1.43 4.67 -3.55
CA LEU A 16 -0.57 5.22 -2.52
C LEU A 16 0.18 6.46 -3.00
N LYS A 17 0.54 6.49 -4.28
CA LYS A 17 1.17 7.69 -4.85
C LYS A 17 0.23 8.89 -4.80
N LEU A 18 -1.07 8.65 -5.00
CA LEU A 18 -2.06 9.73 -4.88
C LEU A 18 -2.11 10.30 -3.46
N PHE A 19 -1.76 9.48 -2.47
CA PHE A 19 -1.72 9.91 -1.07
C PHE A 19 -0.37 10.49 -0.66
N GLY A 20 0.55 10.60 -1.63
CA GLY A 20 1.84 11.24 -1.36
C GLY A 20 2.97 10.28 -1.03
N PHE A 21 2.75 8.98 -1.19
CA PHE A 21 3.80 8.00 -0.95
C PHE A 21 4.68 7.84 -2.17
N GLU A 22 5.95 7.56 -1.94
CA GLU A 22 6.91 7.32 -3.00
C GLU A 22 7.80 6.15 -2.61
N PHE A 23 8.38 5.50 -3.59
CA PHE A 23 9.29 4.40 -3.34
C PHE A 23 10.51 4.92 -2.58
N HIS A 24 10.87 4.24 -1.50
CA HIS A 24 12.02 4.66 -0.69
C HIS A 24 13.22 3.74 -0.93
N ARG A 25 13.05 2.44 -0.69
CA ARG A 25 14.13 1.50 -0.95
C ARG A 25 13.60 0.07 -0.98
N GLN A 26 14.41 -0.81 -1.56
CA GLN A 26 14.14 -2.24 -1.55
C GLN A 26 14.57 -2.81 -0.21
N ALA A 27 13.73 -3.67 0.36
CA ALA A 27 14.06 -4.39 1.58
C ALA A 27 14.28 -5.87 1.24
N ALA A 28 14.41 -6.71 2.26
CA ALA A 28 14.66 -8.14 2.06
C ALA A 28 13.54 -8.80 1.25
N GLY A 29 13.92 -9.72 0.37
CA GLY A 29 12.96 -10.43 -0.47
C GLY A 29 12.27 -9.50 -1.43
N SER A 30 10.98 -9.66 -1.58
CA SER A 30 10.19 -8.83 -2.49
C SER A 30 9.60 -7.60 -1.80
N HIS A 31 10.01 -7.31 -0.57
CA HIS A 31 9.45 -6.19 0.19
C HIS A 31 10.05 -4.87 -0.23
N GLU A 32 9.22 -3.86 -0.32
CA GLU A 32 9.61 -2.50 -0.66
C GLU A 32 9.17 -1.56 0.45
N ILE A 33 10.01 -0.61 0.78
CA ILE A 33 9.68 0.42 1.77
C ILE A 33 9.24 1.65 1.00
N TRP A 34 8.05 2.13 1.32
CA TRP A 34 7.47 3.34 0.73
C TRP A 34 7.33 4.41 1.79
N HIS A 35 7.49 5.66 1.41
CA HIS A 35 7.60 6.76 2.35
C HIS A 35 6.78 7.95 1.88
N ASN A 36 6.09 8.58 2.83
CA ASN A 36 5.39 9.83 2.59
C ASN A 36 6.16 10.94 3.28
N PRO A 37 6.86 11.80 2.53
CA PRO A 37 7.69 12.85 3.15
C PRO A 37 6.87 13.89 3.90
N THR A 38 5.61 14.09 3.52
CA THR A 38 4.75 15.06 4.19
C THR A 38 4.34 14.60 5.58
N THR A 39 3.90 13.34 5.69
CA THR A 39 3.43 12.79 6.97
C THR A 39 4.52 12.09 7.75
N LYS A 40 5.67 11.84 7.13
CA LYS A 40 6.79 11.08 7.70
C LYS A 40 6.44 9.63 7.95
N ARG A 41 5.44 9.11 7.27
CA ARG A 41 5.00 7.72 7.43
C ARG A 41 5.74 6.81 6.47
N PHE A 42 5.97 5.57 6.93
CA PHE A 42 6.53 4.49 6.12
C PHE A 42 5.54 3.34 6.08
N THR A 43 5.53 2.62 4.97
CA THR A 43 4.78 1.38 4.87
C THR A 43 5.59 0.38 4.05
N THR A 44 5.41 -0.91 4.34
CA THR A 44 6.12 -1.98 3.65
C THR A 44 5.15 -2.69 2.73
N ILE A 45 5.51 -2.77 1.44
CA ILE A 45 4.64 -3.35 0.43
C ILE A 45 5.36 -4.52 -0.24
N PRO A 46 4.81 -5.74 -0.15
CA PRO A 46 5.39 -6.87 -0.88
C PRO A 46 5.06 -6.74 -2.36
N ASN A 47 6.08 -6.85 -3.20
CA ASN A 47 5.91 -6.79 -4.64
C ASN A 47 5.88 -8.21 -5.19
N HIS A 48 4.69 -8.80 -5.25
CA HIS A 48 4.52 -10.12 -5.81
C HIS A 48 3.34 -10.13 -6.78
N SER A 49 3.30 -11.14 -7.63
CA SER A 49 2.21 -11.28 -8.59
C SER A 49 0.93 -11.74 -7.92
N GLY A 50 -0.19 -11.49 -8.58
CA GLY A 50 -1.49 -11.89 -8.08
C GLY A 50 -2.09 -10.88 -7.13
N ASP A 51 -3.21 -11.25 -6.56
CA ASP A 51 -3.92 -10.38 -5.65
C ASP A 51 -3.20 -10.27 -4.31
N MET A 52 -3.18 -9.07 -3.77
CA MET A 52 -2.64 -8.84 -2.44
C MET A 52 -3.61 -9.43 -1.42
N PRO A 53 -3.15 -10.27 -0.49
CA PRO A 53 -4.04 -10.73 0.58
C PRO A 53 -4.65 -9.55 1.32
N GLU A 54 -5.93 -9.67 1.62
CA GLU A 54 -6.67 -8.57 2.25
C GLU A 54 -6.03 -8.11 3.57
N GLY A 55 -5.61 -9.07 4.39
CA GLY A 55 -4.97 -8.74 5.66
C GLY A 55 -3.66 -7.99 5.47
N THR A 56 -2.91 -8.34 4.42
CA THR A 56 -1.67 -7.65 4.09
C THR A 56 -1.94 -6.22 3.65
N LEU A 57 -2.94 -6.02 2.80
CA LEU A 57 -3.30 -4.68 2.36
C LEU A 57 -3.79 -3.85 3.55
N ARG A 58 -4.57 -4.44 4.44
CA ARG A 58 -5.05 -3.74 5.63
C ARG A 58 -3.89 -3.27 6.49
N ALA A 59 -2.85 -4.10 6.64
CA ALA A 59 -1.66 -3.71 7.38
C ALA A 59 -0.90 -2.58 6.69
N ILE A 60 -0.81 -2.63 5.37
CA ILE A 60 -0.17 -1.56 4.59
C ILE A 60 -0.87 -0.22 4.86
N LEU A 61 -2.18 -0.21 4.80
CA LEU A 61 -2.95 1.01 5.00
C LEU A 61 -2.83 1.52 6.43
N LYS A 62 -2.77 0.62 7.39
CA LYS A 62 -2.60 1.00 8.79
C LYS A 62 -1.25 1.67 9.01
N GLN A 63 -0.19 1.10 8.44
CA GLN A 63 1.14 1.71 8.53
C GLN A 63 1.17 3.06 7.83
N ALA A 64 0.47 3.18 6.72
CA ALA A 64 0.42 4.40 5.94
C ALA A 64 -0.51 5.45 6.53
N ASP A 65 -1.29 5.08 7.54
CA ASP A 65 -2.30 5.95 8.17
C ASP A 65 -3.34 6.40 7.14
N ILE A 66 -3.76 5.46 6.30
CA ILE A 66 -4.80 5.71 5.31
C ILE A 66 -6.05 4.94 5.70
N ASP A 67 -7.17 5.65 5.79
CA ASP A 67 -8.45 5.03 6.05
C ASP A 67 -8.83 4.15 4.86
N PRO A 68 -9.21 2.88 5.10
CA PRO A 68 -9.61 1.99 3.99
C PRO A 68 -10.70 2.57 3.09
N GLU A 69 -11.63 3.34 3.65
CA GLU A 69 -12.67 3.98 2.85
C GLU A 69 -12.07 4.97 1.86
N ASP A 70 -11.11 5.76 2.32
CA ASP A 70 -10.45 6.73 1.45
C ASP A 70 -9.65 6.03 0.36
N PHE A 71 -9.02 4.93 0.71
CA PHE A 71 -8.26 4.12 -0.26
C PHE A 71 -9.20 3.61 -1.36
N ILE A 72 -10.33 3.04 -0.96
CA ILE A 72 -11.29 2.47 -1.90
C ILE A 72 -11.86 3.54 -2.83
N LYS A 73 -12.14 4.72 -2.29
CA LYS A 73 -12.70 5.81 -3.08
C LYS A 73 -11.71 6.37 -4.09
N SER A 74 -10.42 6.16 -3.87
CA SER A 74 -9.37 6.73 -4.72
C SER A 74 -9.03 5.88 -5.93
N LYS A 75 -9.68 4.76 -6.08
CA LYS A 75 -9.42 3.86 -7.20
C LYS A 75 -9.91 4.44 -8.53
#